data_f1d350072fd6b83bd9dd92af7241af5e
#
_entry.id   f1d350072fd6b83bd9dd92af7241af5e
#
_cell.length_a   1.000
_cell.length_b   1.000
_cell.length_c   1.000
_cell.angle_alpha   90.00
_cell.angle_beta   90.00
_cell.angle_gamma   90.00
#
_symmetry.space_group_name_H-M   'P 1'
#
loop_
_entity.id
_entity.type
_entity.pdbx_description
1 polymer ?
#
loop_
_entity_poly.entity_id
_entity_poly.type
_entity_poly.pdbx_seq_one_letter_code
_entity_poly.pdbx_strand_id
1 'polypeptide(L)' 'RLERLGAIERCVLRLGAAELSQGSTPPRVIIQEAVRLAERFGSAQSARFVNGVLDALARRMGCI' A
#
# COMPACT_ATOMS: atom_id res chain seq x y z
N ARG A 1 1.60 17.26 -0.87
CA ARG A 1 1.73 16.13 0.02
C ARG A 1 2.42 14.95 -0.58
N LEU A 2 1.97 14.54 -1.75
CA LEU A 2 2.62 13.45 -2.46
C LEU A 2 4.07 13.77 -2.73
N GLU A 3 4.41 15.03 -2.83
CA GLU A 3 5.78 15.46 -3.07
C GLU A 3 6.70 15.10 -1.92
N ARG A 4 6.14 14.94 -0.73
CA ARG A 4 6.94 14.64 0.46
C ARG A 4 7.13 13.15 0.67
N LEU A 5 6.42 12.32 -0.10
CA LEU A 5 6.56 10.89 0.02
C LEU A 5 7.86 10.45 -0.61
N GLY A 6 8.51 9.48 0.01
CA GLY A 6 9.69 8.88 -0.57
C GLY A 6 9.33 8.06 -1.79
N ALA A 7 10.34 7.75 -2.58
CA ALA A 7 10.14 6.96 -3.78
C ALA A 7 9.57 5.59 -3.45
N ILE A 8 10.01 5.00 -2.34
CA ILE A 8 9.54 3.67 -1.94
C ILE A 8 8.05 3.69 -1.65
N GLU A 9 7.59 4.67 -0.86
CA GLU A 9 6.17 4.76 -0.54
C GLU A 9 5.33 4.93 -1.79
N ARG A 10 5.77 5.79 -2.72
CA ARG A 10 5.03 6.03 -3.95
C ARG A 10 4.94 4.77 -4.81
N CYS A 11 6.06 4.07 -4.96
CA CYS A 11 6.08 2.84 -5.76
C CYS A 11 5.18 1.78 -5.16
N VAL A 12 5.29 1.57 -3.86
CA VAL A 12 4.52 0.54 -3.18
C VAL A 12 3.04 0.87 -3.20
N LEU A 13 2.69 2.15 -3.02
CA LEU A 13 1.28 2.55 -3.08
C LEU A 13 0.70 2.37 -4.46
N ARG A 14 1.45 2.70 -5.51
CA ARG A 14 0.99 2.49 -6.88
C ARG A 14 0.74 1.02 -7.16
N LEU A 15 1.69 0.19 -6.77
CA LEU A 15 1.58 -1.24 -7.00
C LEU A 15 0.39 -1.82 -6.26
N GLY A 16 0.25 -1.45 -4.98
CA GLY A 16 -0.86 -1.93 -4.17
C GLY A 16 -2.21 -1.49 -4.73
N ALA A 17 -2.31 -0.22 -5.13
CA ALA A 17 -3.56 0.30 -5.68
C ALA A 17 -3.92 -0.42 -6.98
N ALA A 18 -2.93 -0.67 -7.83
CA ALA A 18 -3.16 -1.39 -9.09
C ALA A 18 -3.66 -2.79 -8.83
N GLU A 19 -3.06 -3.50 -7.86
CA GLU A 19 -3.46 -4.85 -7.53
C GLU A 19 -4.86 -4.89 -6.92
N LEU A 20 -5.18 -3.92 -6.09
CA LEU A 20 -6.54 -3.82 -5.54
C LEU A 20 -7.57 -3.61 -6.65
N SER A 21 -7.22 -2.80 -7.64
CA SER A 21 -8.11 -2.53 -8.76
C SER A 21 -8.35 -3.76 -9.62
N GLN A 22 -7.34 -4.60 -9.79
CA GLN A 22 -7.47 -5.81 -10.59
C GLN A 22 -8.39 -6.84 -9.95
N GLY A 23 -8.39 -6.90 -8.63
CA GLY A 23 -9.28 -7.80 -7.91
C GLY A 23 -8.92 -9.27 -7.97
N SER A 24 -7.74 -9.61 -8.47
CA SER A 24 -7.36 -11.03 -8.59
C SER A 24 -6.63 -11.57 -7.36
N THR A 25 -6.23 -10.71 -6.43
CA THR A 25 -5.57 -11.11 -5.21
C THR A 25 -6.36 -10.58 -4.02
N PRO A 26 -6.47 -11.36 -2.93
CA PRO A 26 -7.19 -10.86 -1.76
C PRO A 26 -6.58 -9.58 -1.22
N PRO A 27 -7.40 -8.60 -0.86
CA PRO A 27 -6.88 -7.29 -0.42
C PRO A 27 -5.92 -7.38 0.76
N ARG A 28 -6.18 -8.26 1.71
CA ARG A 28 -5.31 -8.37 2.87
C ARG A 28 -3.91 -8.85 2.50
N VAL A 29 -3.82 -9.72 1.50
CA VAL A 29 -2.54 -10.20 1.00
C VAL A 29 -1.79 -9.07 0.32
N ILE A 30 -2.50 -8.28 -0.48
CA ILE A 30 -1.89 -7.14 -1.17
C ILE A 30 -1.31 -6.15 -0.16
N ILE A 31 -2.09 -5.82 0.85
CA ILE A 31 -1.66 -4.86 1.87
C ILE A 31 -0.48 -5.40 2.65
N GLN A 32 -0.53 -6.67 3.03
CA GLN A 32 0.53 -7.28 3.79
C GLN A 32 1.85 -7.27 3.03
N GLU A 33 1.81 -7.58 1.74
CA GLU A 33 3.02 -7.57 0.93
C GLU A 33 3.54 -6.17 0.71
N ALA A 34 2.64 -5.21 0.53
CA ALA A 34 3.04 -3.82 0.40
C ALA A 34 3.72 -3.32 1.65
N VAL A 35 3.20 -3.69 2.82
CA VAL A 35 3.79 -3.31 4.10
C VAL A 35 5.19 -3.91 4.23
N ARG A 36 5.36 -5.16 3.84
CA ARG A 36 6.68 -5.81 3.89
C ARG A 36 7.70 -5.09 3.02
N LEU A 37 7.29 -4.72 1.81
CA LEU A 37 8.17 -4.01 0.90
C LEU A 37 8.55 -2.64 1.47
N ALA A 38 7.56 -1.93 2.02
CA ALA A 38 7.81 -0.62 2.59
C ALA A 38 8.75 -0.72 3.79
N GLU A 39 8.60 -1.76 4.60
CA GLU A 39 9.46 -1.95 5.76
C GLU A 39 10.89 -2.31 5.32
N ARG A 40 11.01 -3.18 4.34
CA ARG A 40 12.31 -3.67 3.90
C ARG A 40 13.13 -2.59 3.20
N PHE A 41 12.49 -1.82 2.32
CA PHE A 41 13.20 -0.83 1.51
C PHE A 41 13.05 0.59 2.00
N GLY A 42 12.15 0.83 2.95
CA GLY A 42 11.96 2.13 3.55
C GLY A 42 12.24 2.06 5.05
N SER A 43 11.18 2.10 5.85
CA SER A 43 11.31 2.09 7.30
C SER A 43 10.03 1.57 7.93
N ALA A 44 10.06 1.36 9.26
CA ALA A 44 8.85 0.99 9.98
C ALA A 44 7.79 2.08 9.85
N GLN A 45 8.21 3.33 9.79
CA GLN A 45 7.28 4.43 9.61
C GLN A 45 6.65 4.40 8.23
N SER A 46 7.43 4.09 7.20
CA SER A 46 6.92 3.90 5.84
C SER A 46 5.89 2.79 5.81
N ALA A 47 6.17 1.69 6.49
CA ALA A 47 5.28 0.54 6.53
C ALA A 47 3.93 0.92 7.15
N ARG A 48 3.95 1.65 8.26
CA ARG A 48 2.71 2.09 8.91
C ARG A 48 1.91 3.02 8.00
N PHE A 49 2.61 3.92 7.33
CA PHE A 49 1.95 4.85 6.42
C PHE A 49 1.29 4.10 5.26
N VAL A 50 2.01 3.20 4.64
CA VAL A 50 1.50 2.42 3.51
C VAL A 50 0.30 1.58 3.94
N ASN A 51 0.41 0.95 5.10
CA ASN A 51 -0.68 0.14 5.62
C ASN A 51 -1.96 0.96 5.78
N GLY A 52 -1.84 2.14 6.38
CA GLY A 52 -3.01 3.00 6.59
C GLY A 52 -3.64 3.48 5.29
N VAL A 53 -2.81 3.88 4.33
CA VAL A 53 -3.31 4.39 3.07
C VAL A 53 -4.01 3.28 2.26
N LEU A 54 -3.36 2.12 2.16
CA LEU A 54 -3.94 1.02 1.38
C LEU A 54 -5.19 0.45 2.03
N ASP A 55 -5.22 0.39 3.36
CA ASP A 55 -6.41 -0.05 4.05
C ASP A 55 -7.57 0.89 3.77
N ALA A 56 -7.34 2.19 3.88
CA ALA A 56 -8.37 3.17 3.59
C ALA A 56 -8.85 3.10 2.15
N LEU A 57 -7.92 2.91 1.22
CA LEU A 57 -8.26 2.79 -0.18
C LEU A 57 -9.11 1.55 -0.44
N ALA A 58 -8.70 0.41 0.13
CA ALA A 58 -9.44 -0.83 -0.05
C ALA A 58 -10.87 -0.72 0.47
N ARG A 59 -11.04 -0.04 1.60
CA ARG A 59 -12.38 0.17 2.16
C ARG A 59 -13.22 1.06 1.26
N ARG A 60 -12.64 2.12 0.73
CA ARG A 60 -13.38 3.01 -0.18
C ARG A 60 -13.74 2.32 -1.47
N MET A 61 -12.93 1.39 -1.93
CA MET A 61 -13.21 0.62 -3.13
C MET A 61 -14.18 -0.52 -2.88
N GLY A 62 -14.54 -0.77 -1.63
CA GLY A 62 -15.44 -1.86 -1.30
C GLY A 62 -14.77 -3.23 -1.29
N CYS A 63 -13.44 -3.27 -1.22
CA CYS A 63 -12.73 -4.55 -1.20
C CYS A 63 -12.77 -5.22 0.16
N ILE A 64 -12.85 -4.41 1.19
CA ILE A 64 -12.98 -4.93 2.56
C ILE A 64 -13.90 -4.04 3.38
#